data_e697b369447814619fb6305aa2a071be
#
_entry.id   e697b369447814619fb6305aa2a071be
#
_cell.length_a   1.000
_cell.length_b   1.000
_cell.length_c   1.000
_cell.angle_alpha   90.00
_cell.angle_beta   90.00
_cell.angle_gamma   90.00
#
_symmetry.space_group_name_H-M   'P 1'
#
loop_
_entity.id
_entity.type
_entity.pdbx_description
1 polymer ?
#
loop_
_entity_poly.entity_id
_entity_poly.type
_entity_poly.pdbx_seq_one_letter_code
_entity_poly.pdbx_strand_id
1 'polypeptide(L)'
;MKGISLALLAAALFGASTPFSKGLVDSLPPQLLAGLLYFSSGLSLSLWNLRRPQVQPVPTDQRIWLALAILCGGVLGPLLLLSGLRTTPASTASLLLNLEGVFTALLAWFVFRENFDRRIFLGMLCIVAGGLLLSWQGEAGWGGGVGLVVGACLLWALDNNFTQKVSGGDPLRIAALKGLSAGGCNLLLAIALGQARWPGFPTLAAAALIGTLGYGVSLAAFVSALRYLGTARTGAYFSLAPFVGASLSLLVFHEPMTGRFLAAALCMAAGVYLHLTENHEHEHTHEELEHEHEHVHDEHHQHQHEAAQDAGQPHTHRHKHQRLSHKHPHYPDIHHRHEH
;
A
#
# COMPACT_ATOMS: atom_id res chain seq x y z
N MET A 1 14.41 11.52 12.57
CA MET A 1 13.53 12.52 11.92
C MET A 1 13.30 12.26 10.44
N LYS A 2 14.33 11.99 9.61
CA LYS A 2 14.16 11.77 8.14
C LYS A 2 13.12 10.68 7.79
N GLY A 3 13.15 9.52 8.46
CA GLY A 3 12.20 8.42 8.17
C GLY A 3 10.75 8.80 8.44
N ILE A 4 10.47 9.46 9.57
CA ILE A 4 9.11 9.90 9.93
C ILE A 4 8.58 10.90 8.91
N SER A 5 9.40 11.90 8.52
CA SER A 5 9.00 12.88 7.51
C SER A 5 8.68 12.23 6.15
N LEU A 6 9.44 11.21 5.75
CA LEU A 6 9.19 10.46 4.51
C LEU A 6 7.89 9.66 4.60
N ALA A 7 7.62 8.98 5.73
CA ALA A 7 6.39 8.22 5.93
C ALA A 7 5.15 9.12 5.94
N LEU A 8 5.22 10.26 6.62
CA LEU A 8 4.13 11.26 6.64
C LEU A 8 3.93 11.90 5.26
N LEU A 9 5.00 12.19 4.52
CA LEU A 9 4.91 12.68 3.15
C LEU A 9 4.23 11.64 2.24
N ALA A 10 4.60 10.37 2.37
CA ALA A 10 3.96 9.28 1.63
C ALA A 10 2.46 9.22 1.92
N ALA A 11 2.07 9.23 3.20
CA ALA A 11 0.67 9.22 3.62
C ALA A 11 -0.10 10.45 3.10
N ALA A 12 0.49 11.63 3.18
CA ALA A 12 -0.13 12.87 2.72
C ALA A 12 -0.36 12.87 1.21
N LEU A 13 0.65 12.47 0.41
CA LEU A 13 0.54 12.44 -1.04
C LEU A 13 -0.44 11.37 -1.52
N PHE A 14 -0.40 10.17 -0.93
CA PHE A 14 -1.33 9.10 -1.28
C PHE A 14 -2.76 9.46 -0.85
N GLY A 15 -2.95 9.93 0.39
CA GLY A 15 -4.26 10.35 0.88
C GLY A 15 -4.88 11.45 0.03
N ALA A 16 -4.09 12.44 -0.38
CA ALA A 16 -4.54 13.52 -1.27
C ALA A 16 -4.98 13.02 -2.66
N SER A 17 -4.46 11.89 -3.14
CA SER A 17 -4.78 11.39 -4.47
C SER A 17 -6.27 11.09 -4.66
N THR A 18 -6.98 10.62 -3.63
CA THR A 18 -8.42 10.30 -3.70
C THR A 18 -9.28 11.52 -3.97
N PRO A 19 -9.26 12.62 -3.17
CA PRO A 19 -10.04 13.81 -3.46
C PRO A 19 -9.66 14.46 -4.79
N PHE A 20 -8.39 14.53 -5.13
CA PHE A 20 -7.99 15.11 -6.41
C PHE A 20 -8.42 14.25 -7.61
N SER A 21 -8.41 12.92 -7.49
CA SER A 21 -8.99 12.02 -8.51
C SER A 21 -10.51 12.20 -8.63
N LYS A 22 -11.22 12.46 -7.51
CA LYS A 22 -12.64 12.79 -7.53
C LYS A 22 -12.94 14.02 -8.41
N GLY A 23 -12.09 15.04 -8.35
CA GLY A 23 -12.22 16.23 -9.20
C GLY A 23 -12.07 15.97 -10.71
N LEU A 24 -11.46 14.85 -11.10
CA LEU A 24 -11.27 14.48 -12.51
C LEU A 24 -12.25 13.41 -13.01
N VAL A 25 -12.87 12.66 -12.11
CA VAL A 25 -13.67 11.47 -12.47
C VAL A 25 -14.96 11.81 -13.24
N ASP A 26 -15.47 13.02 -13.10
CA ASP A 26 -16.65 13.48 -13.84
C ASP A 26 -16.30 13.94 -15.27
N SER A 27 -15.04 14.35 -15.50
CA SER A 27 -14.54 14.79 -16.81
C SER A 27 -13.86 13.70 -17.62
N LEU A 28 -13.43 12.60 -16.98
CA LEU A 28 -12.73 11.48 -17.62
C LEU A 28 -13.41 10.16 -17.32
N PRO A 29 -13.49 9.24 -18.33
CA PRO A 29 -13.87 7.85 -18.05
C PRO A 29 -12.92 7.24 -17.01
N PRO A 30 -13.43 6.45 -16.03
CA PRO A 30 -12.60 5.83 -14.99
C PRO A 30 -11.44 5.02 -15.55
N GLN A 31 -11.64 4.32 -16.66
CA GLN A 31 -10.61 3.54 -17.33
C GLN A 31 -9.45 4.41 -17.84
N LEU A 32 -9.78 5.52 -18.51
CA LEU A 32 -8.77 6.45 -19.03
C LEU A 32 -8.02 7.13 -17.88
N LEU A 33 -8.75 7.55 -16.84
CA LEU A 33 -8.14 8.19 -15.67
C LEU A 33 -7.21 7.21 -14.93
N ALA A 34 -7.63 5.97 -14.69
CA ALA A 34 -6.77 4.94 -14.11
C ALA A 34 -5.49 4.74 -14.95
N GLY A 35 -5.64 4.68 -16.27
CA GLY A 35 -4.51 4.57 -17.19
C GLY A 35 -3.52 5.70 -17.04
N LEU A 36 -4.00 6.95 -17.03
CA LEU A 36 -3.15 8.13 -16.88
C LEU A 36 -2.44 8.18 -15.52
N LEU A 37 -3.14 7.88 -14.42
CA LEU A 37 -2.58 7.87 -13.06
C LEU A 37 -1.45 6.83 -12.92
N TYR A 38 -1.71 5.60 -13.32
CA TYR A 38 -0.75 4.52 -13.18
C TYR A 38 0.42 4.64 -14.17
N PHE A 39 0.14 5.06 -15.41
CA PHE A 39 1.21 5.24 -16.40
C PHE A 39 2.18 6.35 -16.01
N SER A 40 1.69 7.49 -15.53
CA SER A 40 2.56 8.59 -15.06
C SER A 40 3.35 8.20 -13.81
N SER A 41 2.76 7.45 -12.87
CA SER A 41 3.47 6.84 -11.75
C SER A 41 4.59 5.92 -12.22
N GLY A 42 4.28 4.95 -13.08
CA GLY A 42 5.25 4.00 -13.60
C GLY A 42 6.39 4.67 -14.38
N LEU A 43 6.06 5.69 -15.18
CA LEU A 43 7.05 6.48 -15.94
C LEU A 43 7.99 7.24 -14.99
N SER A 44 7.44 7.94 -14.00
CA SER A 44 8.25 8.70 -13.04
C SER A 44 9.18 7.80 -12.23
N LEU A 45 8.71 6.64 -11.76
CA LEU A 45 9.53 5.67 -11.04
C LEU A 45 10.58 5.02 -11.96
N SER A 46 10.25 4.77 -13.24
CA SER A 46 11.21 4.24 -14.20
C SER A 46 12.34 5.23 -14.48
N LEU A 47 12.02 6.51 -14.65
CA LEU A 47 13.02 7.57 -14.80
C LEU A 47 13.92 7.69 -13.55
N TRP A 48 13.35 7.53 -12.38
CA TRP A 48 14.11 7.47 -11.13
C TRP A 48 15.06 6.27 -11.10
N ASN A 49 14.58 5.10 -11.53
CA ASN A 49 15.37 3.86 -11.54
C ASN A 49 16.52 3.87 -12.55
N LEU A 50 16.46 4.68 -13.61
CA LEU A 50 17.58 4.84 -14.56
C LEU A 50 18.88 5.34 -13.90
N ARG A 51 18.78 6.00 -12.75
CA ARG A 51 19.92 6.52 -11.98
C ARG A 51 20.47 5.53 -10.96
N ARG A 52 19.95 4.30 -10.91
CA ARG A 52 20.34 3.26 -9.94
C ARG A 52 21.17 2.18 -10.61
N PRO A 53 22.08 1.49 -9.88
CA PRO A 53 22.76 0.31 -10.40
C PRO A 53 21.75 -0.75 -10.83
N GLN A 54 22.14 -1.60 -11.76
CA GLN A 54 21.27 -2.64 -12.34
C GLN A 54 20.76 -3.57 -11.23
N VAL A 55 19.43 -3.68 -11.16
CA VAL A 55 18.73 -4.57 -10.23
C VAL A 55 18.32 -5.82 -10.98
N GLN A 56 18.37 -6.97 -10.30
CA GLN A 56 18.03 -8.26 -10.90
C GLN A 56 16.57 -8.31 -11.42
N PRO A 57 16.31 -9.01 -12.54
CA PRO A 57 14.96 -9.17 -13.07
C PRO A 57 14.11 -10.04 -12.14
N VAL A 58 12.79 -9.82 -12.17
CA VAL A 58 11.85 -10.68 -11.44
C VAL A 58 11.96 -12.13 -11.91
N PRO A 59 12.18 -13.11 -11.01
CA PRO A 59 12.30 -14.53 -11.34
C PRO A 59 11.08 -15.04 -12.13
N THR A 60 11.29 -16.03 -12.99
CA THR A 60 10.25 -16.48 -13.92
C THR A 60 9.06 -17.12 -13.20
N ASP A 61 9.31 -17.82 -12.12
CA ASP A 61 8.32 -18.48 -11.24
C ASP A 61 7.43 -17.45 -10.50
N GLN A 62 7.94 -16.24 -10.29
CA GLN A 62 7.20 -15.15 -9.60
C GLN A 62 6.37 -14.28 -10.55
N ARG A 63 6.55 -14.40 -11.86
CA ARG A 63 5.86 -13.52 -12.84
C ARG A 63 4.36 -13.66 -12.83
N ILE A 64 3.83 -14.84 -12.53
CA ILE A 64 2.37 -15.04 -12.42
C ILE A 64 1.79 -14.23 -11.27
N TRP A 65 2.46 -14.20 -10.11
CA TRP A 65 2.03 -13.42 -8.96
C TRP A 65 2.05 -11.93 -9.26
N LEU A 66 3.09 -11.46 -9.97
CA LEU A 66 3.17 -10.08 -10.43
C LEU A 66 2.04 -9.75 -11.42
N ALA A 67 1.70 -10.63 -12.35
CA ALA A 67 0.61 -10.42 -13.30
C ALA A 67 -0.75 -10.34 -12.58
N LEU A 68 -1.01 -11.21 -11.59
CA LEU A 68 -2.22 -11.17 -10.76
C LEU A 68 -2.28 -9.90 -9.92
N ALA A 69 -1.15 -9.46 -9.36
CA ALA A 69 -1.04 -8.20 -8.63
C ALA A 69 -1.36 -6.99 -9.54
N ILE A 70 -0.84 -6.97 -10.77
CA ILE A 70 -1.13 -5.92 -11.76
C ILE A 70 -2.62 -5.93 -12.12
N LEU A 71 -3.20 -7.11 -12.37
CA LEU A 71 -4.62 -7.22 -12.72
C LEU A 71 -5.52 -6.73 -11.59
N CYS A 72 -5.32 -7.23 -10.36
CA CYS A 72 -6.15 -6.87 -9.21
C CYS A 72 -5.93 -5.41 -8.80
N GLY A 73 -4.68 -5.05 -8.48
CA GLY A 73 -4.38 -3.76 -7.89
C GLY A 73 -4.15 -2.63 -8.89
N GLY A 74 -3.73 -2.96 -10.12
CA GLY A 74 -3.41 -1.94 -11.12
C GLY A 74 -4.51 -1.70 -12.15
N VAL A 75 -5.36 -2.69 -12.43
CA VAL A 75 -6.44 -2.58 -13.43
C VAL A 75 -7.80 -2.53 -12.76
N LEU A 76 -8.20 -3.59 -12.07
CA LEU A 76 -9.56 -3.71 -11.55
C LEU A 76 -9.80 -2.82 -10.33
N GLY A 77 -8.86 -2.77 -9.37
CA GLY A 77 -9.00 -1.97 -8.15
C GLY A 77 -9.21 -0.48 -8.43
N PRO A 78 -8.32 0.20 -9.19
CA PRO A 78 -8.50 1.60 -9.55
C PRO A 78 -9.76 1.87 -10.35
N LEU A 79 -10.15 0.95 -11.23
CA LEU A 79 -11.39 1.08 -12.00
C LEU A 79 -12.60 1.08 -11.08
N LEU A 80 -12.66 0.17 -10.11
CA LEU A 80 -13.74 0.15 -9.11
C LEU A 80 -13.73 1.38 -8.23
N LEU A 81 -12.57 1.82 -7.72
CA LEU A 81 -12.49 3.04 -6.92
C LEU A 81 -12.99 4.25 -7.71
N LEU A 82 -12.45 4.50 -8.90
CA LEU A 82 -12.81 5.68 -9.69
C LEU A 82 -14.27 5.66 -10.14
N SER A 83 -14.81 4.46 -10.41
CA SER A 83 -16.24 4.31 -10.68
C SER A 83 -17.08 4.59 -9.44
N GLY A 84 -16.66 4.13 -8.27
CA GLY A 84 -17.32 4.37 -6.99
C GLY A 84 -17.28 5.84 -6.59
N LEU A 85 -16.18 6.54 -6.86
CA LEU A 85 -16.03 7.98 -6.60
C LEU A 85 -17.02 8.86 -7.36
N ARG A 86 -17.62 8.38 -8.46
CA ARG A 86 -18.66 9.15 -9.18
C ARG A 86 -19.89 9.42 -8.31
N THR A 87 -20.27 8.47 -7.48
CA THR A 87 -21.50 8.53 -6.67
C THR A 87 -21.26 8.54 -5.17
N THR A 88 -20.00 8.42 -4.72
CA THR A 88 -19.62 8.44 -3.31
C THR A 88 -18.88 9.74 -2.99
N PRO A 89 -19.19 10.41 -1.86
CA PRO A 89 -18.39 11.52 -1.37
C PRO A 89 -16.91 11.12 -1.20
N ALA A 90 -15.99 12.03 -1.54
CA ALA A 90 -14.56 11.70 -1.52
C ALA A 90 -14.06 11.45 -0.09
N SER A 91 -14.63 12.14 0.93
CA SER A 91 -14.33 11.89 2.35
C SER A 91 -14.74 10.49 2.79
N THR A 92 -15.95 10.06 2.42
CA THR A 92 -16.44 8.71 2.69
C THR A 92 -15.58 7.65 2.00
N ALA A 93 -15.30 7.83 0.70
CA ALA A 93 -14.44 6.92 -0.05
C ALA A 93 -13.06 6.82 0.58
N SER A 94 -12.44 7.96 0.95
CA SER A 94 -11.13 7.97 1.60
C SER A 94 -11.11 7.18 2.90
N LEU A 95 -12.09 7.35 3.79
CA LEU A 95 -12.15 6.58 5.05
C LEU A 95 -12.39 5.09 4.80
N LEU A 96 -13.22 4.72 3.80
CA LEU A 96 -13.48 3.32 3.45
C LEU A 96 -12.22 2.59 3.00
N LEU A 97 -11.19 3.29 2.50
CA LEU A 97 -9.91 2.67 2.15
C LEU A 97 -9.21 1.99 3.33
N ASN A 98 -9.56 2.31 4.60
CA ASN A 98 -9.09 1.54 5.76
C ASN A 98 -9.51 0.06 5.70
N LEU A 99 -10.57 -0.29 4.98
CA LEU A 99 -11.01 -1.69 4.79
C LEU A 99 -10.00 -2.53 4.00
N GLU A 100 -9.14 -1.90 3.20
CA GLU A 100 -8.03 -2.61 2.53
C GLU A 100 -7.14 -3.34 3.54
N GLY A 101 -6.77 -2.69 4.63
CA GLY A 101 -5.97 -3.30 5.70
C GLY A 101 -6.69 -4.47 6.36
N VAL A 102 -8.00 -4.35 6.57
CA VAL A 102 -8.84 -5.45 7.12
C VAL A 102 -8.85 -6.65 6.19
N PHE A 103 -9.12 -6.44 4.89
CA PHE A 103 -9.12 -7.52 3.90
C PHE A 103 -7.72 -8.13 3.73
N THR A 104 -6.67 -7.31 3.75
CA THR A 104 -5.28 -7.80 3.68
C THR A 104 -4.98 -8.73 4.87
N ALA A 105 -5.32 -8.33 6.10
CA ALA A 105 -5.12 -9.13 7.30
C ALA A 105 -5.96 -10.42 7.29
N LEU A 106 -7.23 -10.35 6.86
CA LEU A 106 -8.08 -11.53 6.74
C LEU A 106 -7.52 -12.54 5.71
N LEU A 107 -7.08 -12.06 4.55
CA LEU A 107 -6.47 -12.92 3.53
C LEU A 107 -5.16 -13.55 4.05
N ALA A 108 -4.32 -12.77 4.73
CA ALA A 108 -3.09 -13.27 5.35
C ALA A 108 -3.40 -14.37 6.37
N TRP A 109 -4.40 -14.17 7.22
CA TRP A 109 -4.82 -15.16 8.22
C TRP A 109 -5.40 -16.43 7.59
N PHE A 110 -6.40 -16.32 6.70
CA PHE A 110 -7.09 -17.49 6.16
C PHE A 110 -6.26 -18.24 5.11
N VAL A 111 -5.49 -17.53 4.27
CA VAL A 111 -4.74 -18.11 3.15
C VAL A 111 -3.32 -18.46 3.57
N PHE A 112 -2.67 -17.59 4.36
CA PHE A 112 -1.26 -17.77 4.76
C PHE A 112 -1.10 -18.32 6.17
N ARG A 113 -2.21 -18.52 6.92
CA ARG A 113 -2.23 -19.05 8.29
C ARG A 113 -1.34 -18.25 9.25
N GLU A 114 -1.23 -16.95 9.04
CA GLU A 114 -0.50 -16.05 9.95
C GLU A 114 -1.23 -15.96 11.29
N ASN A 115 -0.49 -15.80 12.38
CA ASN A 115 -1.04 -15.70 13.72
C ASN A 115 -1.90 -14.45 13.88
N PHE A 116 -2.97 -14.58 14.67
CA PHE A 116 -4.01 -13.57 14.80
C PHE A 116 -4.18 -13.16 16.27
N ASP A 117 -3.81 -11.92 16.62
CA ASP A 117 -3.98 -11.39 17.95
C ASP A 117 -5.38 -10.79 18.16
N ARG A 118 -5.85 -10.82 19.43
CA ARG A 118 -7.14 -10.22 19.83
C ARG A 118 -7.21 -8.72 19.52
N ARG A 119 -6.11 -7.99 19.62
CA ARG A 119 -6.05 -6.55 19.31
C ARG A 119 -6.29 -6.28 17.83
N ILE A 120 -5.67 -7.07 16.95
CA ILE A 120 -5.91 -7.01 15.49
C ILE A 120 -7.39 -7.27 15.23
N PHE A 121 -7.97 -8.30 15.83
CA PHE A 121 -9.39 -8.63 15.67
C PHE A 121 -10.30 -7.49 16.10
N LEU A 122 -10.09 -6.91 17.28
CA LEU A 122 -10.87 -5.77 17.76
C LEU A 122 -10.68 -4.54 16.87
N GLY A 123 -9.45 -4.29 16.40
CA GLY A 123 -9.16 -3.22 15.46
C GLY A 123 -9.93 -3.39 14.15
N MET A 124 -9.95 -4.60 13.58
CA MET A 124 -10.75 -4.90 12.39
C MET A 124 -12.25 -4.69 12.62
N LEU A 125 -12.78 -5.14 13.77
CA LEU A 125 -14.20 -4.90 14.10
C LEU A 125 -14.52 -3.41 14.17
N CYS A 126 -13.64 -2.59 14.74
CA CYS A 126 -13.81 -1.14 14.76
C CYS A 126 -13.79 -0.54 13.35
N ILE A 127 -12.86 -0.95 12.49
CA ILE A 127 -12.77 -0.46 11.10
C ILE A 127 -14.03 -0.89 10.32
N VAL A 128 -14.47 -2.13 10.45
CA VAL A 128 -15.69 -2.63 9.80
C VAL A 128 -16.92 -1.89 10.29
N ALA A 129 -17.05 -1.68 11.61
CA ALA A 129 -18.17 -0.92 12.18
C ALA A 129 -18.21 0.52 11.63
N GLY A 130 -17.06 1.18 11.55
CA GLY A 130 -16.94 2.50 10.91
C GLY A 130 -17.35 2.47 9.42
N GLY A 131 -16.94 1.44 8.68
CA GLY A 131 -17.35 1.22 7.29
C GLY A 131 -18.85 1.02 7.13
N LEU A 132 -19.47 0.25 8.01
CA LEU A 132 -20.92 0.07 8.05
C LEU A 132 -21.66 1.38 8.33
N LEU A 133 -21.18 2.17 9.29
CA LEU A 133 -21.76 3.49 9.59
C LEU A 133 -21.71 4.44 8.39
N LEU A 134 -20.60 4.44 7.63
CA LEU A 134 -20.48 5.26 6.42
C LEU A 134 -21.35 4.75 5.27
N SER A 135 -21.47 3.44 5.15
CA SER A 135 -22.17 2.79 4.04
C SER A 135 -23.70 2.88 4.16
N TRP A 136 -24.22 3.05 5.37
CA TRP A 136 -25.66 3.07 5.63
C TRP A 136 -26.27 4.42 5.24
N GLN A 137 -27.11 4.43 4.23
CA GLN A 137 -27.84 5.60 3.71
C GLN A 137 -29.30 5.69 4.17
N GLY A 138 -29.64 5.09 5.29
CA GLY A 138 -31.01 5.05 5.79
C GLY A 138 -31.91 4.15 4.95
N GLU A 139 -33.14 4.60 4.67
CA GLU A 139 -34.13 3.81 3.88
C GLU A 139 -33.70 3.51 2.44
N ALA A 140 -32.74 4.29 1.88
CA ALA A 140 -32.19 4.05 0.55
C ALA A 140 -31.21 2.84 0.49
N GLY A 141 -30.86 2.26 1.63
CA GLY A 141 -29.95 1.10 1.70
C GLY A 141 -28.50 1.44 1.43
N TRP A 142 -27.78 0.51 0.80
CA TRP A 142 -26.35 0.65 0.50
C TRP A 142 -26.14 1.37 -0.83
N GLY A 143 -25.40 2.46 -0.85
CA GLY A 143 -25.05 3.14 -2.10
C GLY A 143 -24.18 2.27 -3.01
N GLY A 144 -24.55 2.13 -4.29
CA GLY A 144 -23.79 1.32 -5.24
C GLY A 144 -22.32 1.74 -5.37
N GLY A 145 -22.02 3.04 -5.24
CA GLY A 145 -20.63 3.56 -5.26
C GLY A 145 -19.79 3.06 -4.09
N VAL A 146 -20.39 2.94 -2.90
CA VAL A 146 -19.73 2.39 -1.72
C VAL A 146 -19.30 0.94 -1.94
N GLY A 147 -20.19 0.12 -2.54
CA GLY A 147 -19.86 -1.27 -2.89
C GLY A 147 -18.67 -1.38 -3.83
N LEU A 148 -18.55 -0.45 -4.79
CA LEU A 148 -17.40 -0.39 -5.70
C LEU A 148 -16.10 -0.01 -4.94
N VAL A 149 -16.15 0.93 -4.01
CA VAL A 149 -14.99 1.29 -3.17
C VAL A 149 -14.56 0.11 -2.30
N VAL A 150 -15.51 -0.58 -1.66
CA VAL A 150 -15.22 -1.79 -0.87
C VAL A 150 -14.62 -2.90 -1.74
N GLY A 151 -15.16 -3.11 -2.95
CA GLY A 151 -14.59 -4.02 -3.94
C GLY A 151 -13.15 -3.66 -4.33
N ALA A 152 -12.85 -2.37 -4.49
CA ALA A 152 -11.50 -1.90 -4.75
C ALA A 152 -10.54 -2.25 -3.59
N CYS A 153 -10.98 -2.07 -2.34
CA CYS A 153 -10.20 -2.46 -1.15
C CYS A 153 -9.87 -3.96 -1.14
N LEU A 154 -10.84 -4.81 -1.49
CA LEU A 154 -10.61 -6.25 -1.60
C LEU A 154 -9.59 -6.59 -2.70
N LEU A 155 -9.69 -5.96 -3.86
CA LEU A 155 -8.75 -6.17 -4.98
C LEU A 155 -7.34 -5.70 -4.63
N TRP A 156 -7.20 -4.59 -3.90
CA TRP A 156 -5.89 -4.15 -3.40
C TRP A 156 -5.35 -5.04 -2.29
N ALA A 157 -6.21 -5.59 -1.44
CA ALA A 157 -5.80 -6.59 -0.47
C ALA A 157 -5.26 -7.86 -1.14
N LEU A 158 -5.88 -8.33 -2.24
CA LEU A 158 -5.34 -9.41 -3.08
C LEU A 158 -4.00 -9.01 -3.71
N ASP A 159 -3.90 -7.79 -4.26
CA ASP A 159 -2.65 -7.25 -4.80
C ASP A 159 -1.53 -7.25 -3.76
N ASN A 160 -1.79 -6.79 -2.54
CA ASN A 160 -0.81 -6.76 -1.46
C ASN A 160 -0.27 -8.16 -1.16
N ASN A 161 -1.16 -9.16 -1.06
CA ASN A 161 -0.78 -10.55 -0.81
C ASN A 161 -0.03 -11.18 -2.00
N PHE A 162 -0.39 -10.88 -3.25
CA PHE A 162 0.35 -11.34 -4.43
C PHE A 162 1.71 -10.63 -4.55
N THR A 163 1.77 -9.35 -4.27
CA THR A 163 3.02 -8.57 -4.28
C THR A 163 3.99 -9.08 -3.22
N GLN A 164 3.52 -9.56 -2.08
CA GLN A 164 4.36 -10.20 -1.06
C GLN A 164 5.13 -11.39 -1.63
N LYS A 165 4.54 -12.17 -2.55
CA LYS A 165 5.22 -13.32 -3.20
C LYS A 165 6.37 -12.92 -4.12
N VAL A 166 6.41 -11.67 -4.57
CA VAL A 166 7.46 -11.12 -5.46
C VAL A 166 8.36 -10.12 -4.76
N SER A 167 8.20 -9.94 -3.46
CA SER A 167 8.85 -8.89 -2.67
C SER A 167 10.36 -9.08 -2.45
N GLY A 168 10.94 -10.23 -2.85
CA GLY A 168 12.39 -10.44 -2.85
C GLY A 168 13.18 -9.57 -3.83
N GLY A 169 12.49 -8.89 -4.78
CA GLY A 169 13.09 -7.95 -5.72
C GLY A 169 13.14 -6.50 -5.22
N ASP A 170 13.69 -5.57 -6.03
CA ASP A 170 13.66 -4.13 -5.71
C ASP A 170 12.22 -3.60 -5.73
N PRO A 171 11.68 -3.10 -4.61
CA PRO A 171 10.29 -2.65 -4.52
C PRO A 171 9.95 -1.51 -5.47
N LEU A 172 10.90 -0.57 -5.73
CA LEU A 172 10.67 0.54 -6.65
C LEU A 172 10.62 0.08 -8.09
N ARG A 173 11.41 -0.94 -8.45
CA ARG A 173 11.36 -1.53 -9.79
C ARG A 173 10.04 -2.29 -9.99
N ILE A 174 9.62 -3.07 -9.01
CA ILE A 174 8.32 -3.77 -9.05
C ILE A 174 7.19 -2.75 -9.20
N ALA A 175 7.20 -1.67 -8.42
CA ALA A 175 6.21 -0.61 -8.51
C ALA A 175 6.23 0.12 -9.87
N ALA A 176 7.41 0.41 -10.42
CA ALA A 176 7.55 1.00 -11.75
C ALA A 176 6.96 0.08 -12.83
N LEU A 177 7.26 -1.21 -12.74
CA LEU A 177 6.75 -2.22 -13.67
C LEU A 177 5.23 -2.37 -13.57
N LYS A 178 4.71 -2.45 -12.33
CA LYS A 178 3.26 -2.46 -12.06
C LYS A 178 2.59 -1.22 -12.65
N GLY A 179 3.15 -0.03 -12.39
CA GLY A 179 2.61 1.24 -12.87
C GLY A 179 2.56 1.33 -14.40
N LEU A 180 3.66 1.01 -15.08
CA LEU A 180 3.72 1.02 -16.55
C LEU A 180 2.78 -0.02 -17.16
N SER A 181 2.79 -1.26 -16.64
CA SER A 181 1.97 -2.35 -17.18
C SER A 181 0.48 -2.09 -16.95
N ALA A 182 0.09 -1.71 -15.71
CA ALA A 182 -1.29 -1.39 -15.38
C ALA A 182 -1.78 -0.15 -16.14
N GLY A 183 -0.97 0.91 -16.15
CA GLY A 183 -1.27 2.14 -16.89
C GLY A 183 -1.43 1.89 -18.38
N GLY A 184 -0.50 1.19 -18.99
CA GLY A 184 -0.57 0.78 -20.40
C GLY A 184 -1.80 -0.07 -20.69
N CYS A 185 -2.09 -1.05 -19.87
CA CYS A 185 -3.27 -1.91 -20.00
C CYS A 185 -4.58 -1.10 -19.93
N ASN A 186 -4.72 -0.21 -18.94
CA ASN A 186 -5.90 0.64 -18.80
C ASN A 186 -6.06 1.63 -19.96
N LEU A 187 -4.95 2.21 -20.47
CA LEU A 187 -5.00 3.08 -21.65
C LEU A 187 -5.43 2.31 -22.91
N LEU A 188 -4.87 1.12 -23.14
CA LEU A 188 -5.25 0.28 -24.28
C LEU A 188 -6.74 -0.15 -24.19
N LEU A 189 -7.21 -0.51 -22.99
CA LEU A 189 -8.62 -0.82 -22.78
C LEU A 189 -9.53 0.38 -23.02
N ALA A 190 -9.13 1.58 -22.56
CA ALA A 190 -9.87 2.81 -22.83
C ALA A 190 -9.99 3.10 -24.34
N ILE A 191 -8.92 2.86 -25.11
CA ILE A 191 -8.91 2.97 -26.57
C ILE A 191 -9.85 1.92 -27.19
N ALA A 192 -9.69 0.65 -26.81
CA ALA A 192 -10.47 -0.46 -27.36
C ALA A 192 -11.98 -0.32 -27.09
N LEU A 193 -12.36 0.27 -25.94
CA LEU A 193 -13.74 0.53 -25.57
C LEU A 193 -14.31 1.85 -26.15
N GLY A 194 -13.55 2.56 -26.99
CA GLY A 194 -13.96 3.85 -27.55
C GLY A 194 -14.08 4.97 -26.50
N GLN A 195 -13.49 4.81 -25.33
CA GLN A 195 -13.54 5.77 -24.21
C GLN A 195 -12.35 6.74 -24.20
N ALA A 196 -11.42 6.60 -25.14
CA ALA A 196 -10.21 7.44 -25.24
C ALA A 196 -10.53 8.82 -25.83
N ARG A 197 -11.41 9.57 -25.17
CA ARG A 197 -11.53 11.00 -25.46
C ARG A 197 -10.44 11.73 -24.71
N TRP A 198 -9.35 12.05 -25.39
CA TRP A 198 -8.21 12.70 -24.79
C TRP A 198 -8.63 14.08 -24.23
N PRO A 199 -8.36 14.34 -22.95
CA PRO A 199 -8.73 15.61 -22.33
C PRO A 199 -7.83 16.73 -22.83
N GLY A 200 -8.24 17.96 -22.62
CA GLY A 200 -7.37 19.11 -22.80
C GLY A 200 -6.12 19.02 -21.91
N PHE A 201 -5.09 19.77 -22.32
CA PHE A 201 -3.79 19.76 -21.63
C PHE A 201 -3.86 19.97 -20.11
N PRO A 202 -4.70 20.88 -19.55
CA PRO A 202 -4.79 21.08 -18.09
C PRO A 202 -5.24 19.82 -17.35
N THR A 203 -6.25 19.13 -17.86
CA THR A 203 -6.77 17.88 -17.25
C THR A 203 -5.76 16.74 -17.34
N LEU A 204 -5.07 16.64 -18.50
CA LEU A 204 -4.00 15.66 -18.68
C LEU A 204 -2.84 15.92 -17.72
N ALA A 205 -2.42 17.18 -17.60
CA ALA A 205 -1.36 17.57 -16.67
C ALA A 205 -1.76 17.31 -15.19
N ALA A 206 -3.00 17.61 -14.83
CA ALA A 206 -3.52 17.31 -13.49
C ALA A 206 -3.50 15.80 -13.20
N ALA A 207 -4.00 14.96 -14.11
CA ALA A 207 -3.96 13.50 -13.95
C ALA A 207 -2.52 12.97 -13.85
N ALA A 208 -1.61 13.47 -14.68
CA ALA A 208 -0.21 13.10 -14.63
C ALA A 208 0.46 13.53 -13.32
N LEU A 209 0.15 14.71 -12.80
CA LEU A 209 0.65 15.21 -11.53
C LEU A 209 0.14 14.36 -10.35
N ILE A 210 -1.15 14.09 -10.30
CA ILE A 210 -1.76 13.23 -9.27
C ILE A 210 -1.14 11.83 -9.31
N GLY A 211 -0.98 11.23 -10.49
CA GLY A 211 -0.36 9.93 -10.65
C GLY A 211 1.10 9.92 -10.21
N THR A 212 1.88 10.91 -10.63
CA THR A 212 3.29 11.04 -10.27
C THR A 212 3.47 11.27 -8.77
N LEU A 213 2.73 12.19 -8.17
CA LEU A 213 2.86 12.53 -6.75
C LEU A 213 2.18 11.50 -5.85
N GLY A 214 0.90 11.19 -6.10
CA GLY A 214 0.07 10.35 -5.26
C GLY A 214 0.47 8.86 -5.30
N TYR A 215 0.90 8.37 -6.44
CA TYR A 215 1.28 6.96 -6.63
C TYR A 215 2.78 6.77 -6.82
N GLY A 216 3.48 7.67 -7.56
CA GLY A 216 4.91 7.55 -7.81
C GLY A 216 5.77 8.03 -6.64
N VAL A 217 5.77 9.33 -6.34
CA VAL A 217 6.60 9.94 -5.29
C VAL A 217 6.20 9.43 -3.91
N SER A 218 4.90 9.24 -3.65
CA SER A 218 4.40 8.66 -2.41
C SER A 218 5.01 7.27 -2.16
N LEU A 219 4.98 6.39 -3.16
CA LEU A 219 5.57 5.06 -3.04
C LEU A 219 7.09 5.11 -2.85
N ALA A 220 7.79 6.01 -3.55
CA ALA A 220 9.23 6.20 -3.37
C ALA A 220 9.56 6.68 -1.94
N ALA A 221 8.77 7.60 -1.40
CA ALA A 221 8.90 8.08 -0.02
C ALA A 221 8.59 6.96 1.00
N PHE A 222 7.53 6.16 0.76
CA PHE A 222 7.16 5.02 1.58
C PHE A 222 8.28 3.98 1.66
N VAL A 223 8.80 3.54 0.53
CA VAL A 223 9.90 2.56 0.48
C VAL A 223 11.17 3.12 1.13
N SER A 224 11.43 4.42 0.94
CA SER A 224 12.56 5.06 1.62
C SER A 224 12.37 5.11 3.14
N ALA A 225 11.14 5.36 3.60
CA ALA A 225 10.80 5.35 5.04
C ALA A 225 11.00 3.95 5.65
N LEU A 226 10.65 2.87 4.93
CA LEU A 226 10.86 1.49 5.36
C LEU A 226 12.32 1.23 5.76
N ARG A 227 13.28 1.79 5.04
CA ARG A 227 14.71 1.62 5.32
C ARG A 227 15.16 2.30 6.62
N TYR A 228 14.47 3.38 7.05
CA TYR A 228 14.83 4.13 8.26
C TYR A 228 14.03 3.69 9.49
N LEU A 229 12.79 3.26 9.32
CA LEU A 229 11.84 3.01 10.42
C LEU A 229 11.46 1.54 10.60
N GLY A 230 11.72 0.72 9.57
CA GLY A 230 11.19 -0.63 9.48
C GLY A 230 9.70 -0.65 9.05
N THR A 231 9.18 -1.84 8.80
CA THR A 231 7.85 -2.04 8.20
C THR A 231 6.72 -1.56 9.12
N ALA A 232 6.77 -1.92 10.39
CA ALA A 232 5.70 -1.60 11.34
C ALA A 232 5.50 -0.09 11.54
N ARG A 233 6.58 0.64 11.84
CA ARG A 233 6.49 2.10 12.06
C ARG A 233 6.10 2.84 10.80
N THR A 234 6.60 2.42 9.63
CA THR A 234 6.23 3.03 8.35
C THR A 234 4.76 2.79 8.05
N GLY A 235 4.27 1.57 8.20
CA GLY A 235 2.84 1.23 8.07
C GLY A 235 1.97 2.05 9.03
N ALA A 236 2.43 2.23 10.28
CA ALA A 236 1.77 3.07 11.28
C ALA A 236 1.53 4.50 10.77
N TYR A 237 2.57 5.16 10.29
CA TYR A 237 2.41 6.52 9.76
C TYR A 237 1.61 6.55 8.46
N PHE A 238 1.75 5.53 7.61
CA PHE A 238 1.03 5.48 6.33
C PHE A 238 -0.48 5.25 6.49
N SER A 239 -0.92 4.59 7.56
CA SER A 239 -2.35 4.41 7.88
C SER A 239 -3.09 5.72 8.19
N LEU A 240 -2.38 6.85 8.27
CA LEU A 240 -2.97 8.18 8.30
C LEU A 240 -3.49 8.64 6.92
N ALA A 241 -3.07 8.02 5.83
CA ALA A 241 -3.44 8.43 4.47
C ALA A 241 -4.96 8.55 4.25
N PRO A 242 -5.81 7.57 4.64
CA PRO A 242 -7.27 7.70 4.52
C PRO A 242 -7.85 8.90 5.25
N PHE A 243 -7.30 9.26 6.41
CA PHE A 243 -7.75 10.42 7.20
C PHE A 243 -7.31 11.73 6.56
N VAL A 244 -6.11 11.78 5.98
CA VAL A 244 -5.66 12.94 5.19
C VAL A 244 -6.58 13.15 3.98
N GLY A 245 -6.90 12.08 3.26
CA GLY A 245 -7.82 12.12 2.12
C GLY A 245 -9.21 12.61 2.52
N ALA A 246 -9.75 12.09 3.62
CA ALA A 246 -11.05 12.51 4.15
C ALA A 246 -11.05 14.00 4.57
N SER A 247 -10.03 14.44 5.30
CA SER A 247 -9.89 15.83 5.74
C SER A 247 -9.78 16.78 4.55
N LEU A 248 -8.96 16.45 3.55
CA LEU A 248 -8.85 17.26 2.32
C LEU A 248 -10.16 17.29 1.54
N SER A 249 -10.90 16.16 1.49
CA SER A 249 -12.20 16.12 0.82
C SER A 249 -13.21 17.05 1.46
N LEU A 250 -13.29 17.06 2.80
CA LEU A 250 -14.15 17.98 3.55
C LEU A 250 -13.80 19.44 3.25
N LEU A 251 -12.50 19.76 3.17
CA LEU A 251 -12.04 21.14 2.91
C LEU A 251 -12.25 21.56 1.45
N VAL A 252 -11.91 20.71 0.49
CA VAL A 252 -11.93 21.05 -0.95
C VAL A 252 -13.36 21.04 -1.50
N PHE A 253 -14.16 20.05 -1.14
CA PHE A 253 -15.53 19.89 -1.66
C PHE A 253 -16.61 20.44 -0.73
N HIS A 254 -16.21 20.99 0.44
CA HIS A 254 -17.14 21.49 1.45
C HIS A 254 -18.20 20.44 1.83
N GLU A 255 -17.78 19.17 1.86
CA GLU A 255 -18.68 18.06 2.21
C GLU A 255 -19.19 18.21 3.65
N PRO A 256 -20.46 17.92 3.96
CA PRO A 256 -21.00 18.10 5.29
C PRO A 256 -20.41 17.10 6.28
N MET A 257 -19.83 17.59 7.37
CA MET A 257 -19.37 16.76 8.48
C MET A 257 -20.58 16.36 9.35
N THR A 258 -21.16 15.21 9.05
CA THR A 258 -22.29 14.68 9.84
C THR A 258 -21.80 13.99 11.12
N GLY A 259 -22.66 13.91 12.16
CA GLY A 259 -22.33 13.17 13.37
C GLY A 259 -22.01 11.69 13.08
N ARG A 260 -22.66 11.10 12.07
CA ARG A 260 -22.39 9.73 11.59
C ARG A 260 -20.97 9.61 11.00
N PHE A 261 -20.57 10.57 10.16
CA PHE A 261 -19.22 10.61 9.59
C PHE A 261 -18.16 10.71 10.69
N LEU A 262 -18.37 11.60 11.67
CA LEU A 262 -17.45 11.74 12.81
C LEU A 262 -17.35 10.46 13.64
N ALA A 263 -18.49 9.84 13.96
CA ALA A 263 -18.53 8.56 14.69
C ALA A 263 -17.77 7.45 13.93
N ALA A 264 -17.98 7.36 12.62
CA ALA A 264 -17.27 6.41 11.76
C ALA A 264 -15.76 6.68 11.74
N ALA A 265 -15.35 7.93 11.57
CA ALA A 265 -13.94 8.33 11.57
C ALA A 265 -13.25 7.99 12.90
N LEU A 266 -13.90 8.28 14.03
CA LEU A 266 -13.38 7.93 15.36
C LEU A 266 -13.29 6.41 15.57
N CYS A 267 -14.30 5.66 15.12
CA CYS A 267 -14.30 4.20 15.18
C CYS A 267 -13.16 3.60 14.36
N MET A 268 -12.95 4.08 13.13
CA MET A 268 -11.84 3.64 12.28
C MET A 268 -10.48 4.06 12.84
N ALA A 269 -10.36 5.27 13.39
CA ALA A 269 -9.13 5.72 14.04
C ALA A 269 -8.76 4.85 15.24
N ALA A 270 -9.75 4.47 16.08
CA ALA A 270 -9.55 3.53 17.17
C ALA A 270 -9.09 2.16 16.66
N GLY A 271 -9.70 1.67 15.57
CA GLY A 271 -9.31 0.41 14.94
C GLY A 271 -7.88 0.44 14.41
N VAL A 272 -7.51 1.48 13.69
CA VAL A 272 -6.13 1.70 13.21
C VAL A 272 -5.16 1.77 14.41
N TYR A 273 -5.50 2.51 15.46
CA TYR A 273 -4.67 2.59 16.67
C TYR A 273 -4.44 1.21 17.31
N LEU A 274 -5.47 0.37 17.41
CA LEU A 274 -5.34 -0.99 17.94
C LEU A 274 -4.41 -1.86 17.07
N HIS A 275 -4.47 -1.75 15.75
CA HIS A 275 -3.54 -2.44 14.84
C HIS A 275 -2.10 -1.98 15.03
N LEU A 276 -1.88 -0.68 15.28
CA LEU A 276 -0.54 -0.09 15.39
C LEU A 276 0.12 -0.31 16.74
N THR A 277 -0.66 -0.57 17.80
CA THR A 277 -0.17 -0.79 19.17
C THR A 277 -0.04 -2.25 19.52
N GLU A 278 -0.10 -3.14 18.53
CA GLU A 278 0.22 -4.55 18.73
C GLU A 278 1.69 -4.69 19.10
N ASN A 279 1.95 -5.28 20.27
CA ASN A 279 3.27 -5.71 20.71
C ASN A 279 3.26 -7.23 20.76
N HIS A 280 3.87 -7.87 19.79
CA HIS A 280 4.06 -9.32 19.81
C HIS A 280 5.49 -9.64 20.26
N GLU A 281 5.62 -10.16 21.46
CA GLU A 281 6.89 -10.61 22.01
C GLU A 281 6.82 -12.11 22.26
N HIS A 282 7.61 -12.91 21.57
CA HIS A 282 7.80 -14.31 21.92
C HIS A 282 9.29 -14.68 21.85
N GLU A 283 9.65 -15.69 22.60
CA GLU A 283 10.97 -16.28 22.53
C GLU A 283 11.04 -17.20 21.31
N HIS A 284 12.02 -16.98 20.44
CA HIS A 284 12.28 -17.82 19.31
C HIS A 284 13.74 -18.18 19.20
N THR A 285 13.99 -19.33 18.59
CA THR A 285 15.32 -19.88 18.40
C THR A 285 15.61 -19.88 16.91
N HIS A 286 16.63 -19.15 16.49
CA HIS A 286 17.19 -19.26 15.15
C HIS A 286 18.03 -20.53 15.07
N GLU A 287 17.71 -21.39 14.12
CA GLU A 287 18.54 -22.56 13.82
C GLU A 287 19.83 -22.12 13.12
N GLU A 288 20.83 -22.97 13.21
CA GLU A 288 22.10 -22.75 12.53
C GLU A 288 21.89 -22.78 11.02
N LEU A 289 22.10 -21.63 10.37
CA LEU A 289 21.89 -21.47 8.94
C LEU A 289 23.13 -20.87 8.28
N GLU A 290 23.59 -21.46 7.19
CA GLU A 290 24.69 -20.92 6.39
C GLU A 290 24.14 -20.44 5.05
N HIS A 291 24.24 -19.13 4.80
CA HIS A 291 23.76 -18.54 3.55
C HIS A 291 24.58 -17.30 3.17
N GLU A 292 24.34 -16.82 1.96
CA GLU A 292 24.99 -15.63 1.41
C GLU A 292 23.93 -14.60 1.04
N HIS A 293 23.96 -13.41 1.66
CA HIS A 293 23.11 -12.28 1.30
C HIS A 293 23.76 -10.95 1.65
N GLU A 294 23.24 -9.87 1.10
CA GLU A 294 23.65 -8.52 1.45
C GLU A 294 23.02 -8.10 2.78
N HIS A 295 23.84 -7.73 3.77
CA HIS A 295 23.39 -7.31 5.09
C HIS A 295 24.26 -6.20 5.69
N VAL A 296 23.73 -5.57 6.74
CA VAL A 296 24.44 -4.66 7.62
C VAL A 296 24.44 -5.28 9.01
N HIS A 297 25.47 -5.10 9.80
CA HIS A 297 25.49 -5.59 11.18
C HIS A 297 24.41 -4.92 12.00
N ASP A 298 23.48 -5.71 12.51
CA ASP A 298 22.44 -5.32 13.46
C ASP A 298 22.43 -6.26 14.67
N GLU A 299 21.43 -6.15 15.55
CA GLU A 299 21.33 -6.99 16.74
C GLU A 299 21.14 -8.49 16.41
N HIS A 300 20.79 -8.82 15.16
CA HIS A 300 20.52 -10.19 14.67
C HIS A 300 21.64 -10.75 13.78
N HIS A 301 22.52 -9.88 13.25
CA HIS A 301 23.56 -10.23 12.28
C HIS A 301 24.93 -9.80 12.80
N GLN A 302 25.34 -10.38 13.94
CA GLN A 302 26.70 -10.18 14.50
C GLN A 302 27.53 -11.44 14.25
N HIS A 303 28.63 -11.30 13.51
CA HIS A 303 29.64 -12.33 13.30
C HIS A 303 31.01 -11.68 13.10
N GLN A 304 32.06 -12.47 13.32
CA GLN A 304 33.43 -11.98 13.16
C GLN A 304 33.86 -12.07 11.70
N HIS A 305 34.52 -11.01 11.21
CA HIS A 305 35.15 -10.97 9.90
C HIS A 305 36.63 -11.33 9.98
N GLU A 306 37.12 -12.10 9.00
CA GLU A 306 38.55 -12.39 8.85
C GLU A 306 39.35 -11.17 8.35
N ALA A 307 38.70 -10.14 7.82
CA ALA A 307 39.29 -8.86 7.40
C ALA A 307 38.53 -7.68 8.01
N ALA A 308 39.24 -6.60 8.33
CA ALA A 308 38.68 -5.37 8.89
C ALA A 308 37.78 -4.66 7.85
N GLN A 309 36.53 -5.09 7.74
CA GLN A 309 35.48 -4.40 6.99
C GLN A 309 34.64 -3.57 7.95
N ASP A 310 34.24 -2.37 7.47
CA ASP A 310 33.45 -1.42 8.26
C ASP A 310 32.06 -2.02 8.56
N ALA A 311 31.79 -2.33 9.81
CA ALA A 311 30.55 -2.96 10.26
C ALA A 311 29.26 -2.17 9.95
N GLY A 312 29.37 -0.92 9.53
CA GLY A 312 28.25 -0.04 9.21
C GLY A 312 27.86 0.04 7.72
N GLN A 313 28.57 -0.67 6.82
CA GLN A 313 28.25 -0.64 5.39
C GLN A 313 27.60 -1.95 4.92
N PRO A 314 26.64 -1.90 3.98
CA PRO A 314 26.07 -3.11 3.37
C PRO A 314 27.16 -3.90 2.65
N HIS A 315 27.26 -5.19 2.96
CA HIS A 315 28.22 -6.10 2.33
C HIS A 315 27.64 -7.49 2.15
N THR A 316 28.20 -8.27 1.23
CA THR A 316 27.71 -9.60 0.88
C THR A 316 28.85 -10.60 1.06
N HIS A 317 28.64 -11.60 1.91
CA HIS A 317 29.52 -12.76 2.02
C HIS A 317 28.76 -13.96 2.59
N ARG A 318 29.35 -15.12 2.46
CA ARG A 318 28.85 -16.35 3.05
C ARG A 318 29.22 -16.38 4.53
N HIS A 319 28.23 -16.52 5.42
CA HIS A 319 28.44 -16.57 6.86
C HIS A 319 27.50 -17.59 7.52
N LYS A 320 27.90 -18.01 8.70
CA LYS A 320 27.20 -19.01 9.50
C LYS A 320 26.61 -18.35 10.73
N HIS A 321 25.28 -18.44 10.86
CA HIS A 321 24.59 -18.04 12.07
C HIS A 321 24.67 -19.15 13.11
N GLN A 322 25.10 -18.81 14.33
CA GLN A 322 25.00 -19.74 15.45
C GLN A 322 23.57 -19.77 15.98
N ARG A 323 23.18 -20.89 16.56
CA ARG A 323 21.88 -21.01 17.21
C ARG A 323 21.74 -19.96 18.30
N LEU A 324 20.81 -19.03 18.13
CA LEU A 324 20.54 -17.94 19.05
C LEU A 324 19.08 -18.00 19.51
N SER A 325 18.85 -18.09 20.83
CA SER A 325 17.52 -17.96 21.42
C SER A 325 17.42 -16.59 22.12
N HIS A 326 16.49 -15.76 21.69
CA HIS A 326 16.29 -14.44 22.27
C HIS A 326 14.82 -14.02 22.19
N LYS A 327 14.49 -13.00 22.98
CA LYS A 327 13.14 -12.42 23.04
C LYS A 327 13.21 -10.96 22.65
N HIS A 328 12.50 -10.58 21.59
CA HIS A 328 12.36 -9.19 21.18
C HIS A 328 10.98 -8.94 20.55
N PRO A 329 10.54 -7.67 20.45
CA PRO A 329 9.34 -7.31 19.71
C PRO A 329 9.47 -7.72 18.24
N HIS A 330 8.48 -8.46 17.74
CA HIS A 330 8.54 -9.15 16.47
C HIS A 330 7.41 -8.71 15.57
N TYR A 331 7.74 -8.45 14.32
CA TYR A 331 6.73 -8.29 13.27
C TYR A 331 7.00 -9.32 12.19
N PRO A 332 5.96 -10.02 11.68
CA PRO A 332 6.13 -11.00 10.61
C PRO A 332 6.76 -10.33 9.39
N ASP A 333 7.93 -10.79 8.99
CA ASP A 333 8.57 -10.38 7.75
C ASP A 333 8.81 -11.58 6.82
N ILE A 334 9.29 -11.33 5.60
CA ILE A 334 9.53 -12.39 4.61
C ILE A 334 10.70 -13.31 4.96
N HIS A 335 11.55 -12.92 5.90
CA HIS A 335 12.76 -13.65 6.32
C HIS A 335 12.55 -14.45 7.60
N HIS A 336 11.49 -14.14 8.37
CA HIS A 336 11.20 -14.76 9.66
C HIS A 336 9.85 -15.46 9.63
N ARG A 337 9.80 -16.69 9.10
CA ARG A 337 8.65 -17.58 9.21
C ARG A 337 8.93 -18.60 10.31
N HIS A 338 8.12 -18.59 11.35
CA HIS A 338 8.15 -19.59 12.39
C HIS A 338 6.91 -20.48 12.28
N GLU A 339 7.09 -21.79 12.25
CA GLU A 339 6.01 -22.75 12.49
C GLU A 339 5.77 -22.81 14.00
N HIS A 340 4.53 -22.62 14.43
CA HIS A 340 4.08 -22.70 15.82
C HIS A 340 3.34 -24.00 16.05
#